data_1a9c078bf82445434ad2bbf5b5c7b254
#
_entry.id   1a9c078bf82445434ad2bbf5b5c7b254
#
_cell.length_a   1.000
_cell.length_b   1.000
_cell.length_c   1.000
_cell.angle_alpha   90.00
_cell.angle_beta   90.00
_cell.angle_gamma   90.00
#
_symmetry.space_group_name_H-M   'P 1'
#
loop_
_entity.id
_entity.type
_entity.pdbx_description
1 polymer ?
#
loop_
_entity_poly.entity_id
_entity_poly.type
_entity_poly.pdbx_seq_one_letter_code
_entity_poly.pdbx_strand_id
1 'polypeptide(L)'
;PFSENEQALGFPKEAMNLMKLVLKSDSPIAGKTLREADLRHRVQALIVGIERGAQKILNPESDFRMDAGDIVWIVGESKKIRSFLESK
;
A
#
# COMPACT_ATOMS: atom_id res chain seq x y z
N PRO A 1 16.32 -8.11 20.54
CA PRO A 1 16.27 -8.36 19.10
C PRO A 1 14.92 -8.03 18.52
N PHE A 2 14.96 -7.72 17.26
CA PHE A 2 13.79 -7.31 16.52
C PHE A 2 12.71 -8.37 16.50
N SER A 3 13.11 -9.63 16.34
CA SER A 3 12.14 -10.71 16.24
C SER A 3 11.32 -10.86 17.51
N GLU A 4 11.92 -10.62 18.65
CA GLU A 4 11.19 -10.66 19.91
C GLU A 4 10.16 -9.54 19.98
N ASN A 5 10.51 -8.37 19.48
CA ASN A 5 9.59 -7.25 19.46
C ASN A 5 8.39 -7.50 18.54
N GLU A 6 8.64 -8.15 17.42
CA GLU A 6 7.56 -8.51 16.52
C GLU A 6 6.53 -9.39 17.20
N GLN A 7 7.00 -10.38 17.93
CA GLN A 7 6.11 -11.28 18.64
C GLN A 7 5.39 -10.58 19.77
N ALA A 8 6.08 -9.68 20.45
CA ALA A 8 5.47 -8.95 21.55
C ALA A 8 4.31 -8.08 21.08
N LEU A 9 4.35 -7.61 19.82
CA LEU A 9 3.27 -6.82 19.26
C LEU A 9 2.09 -7.68 18.80
N GLY A 10 2.24 -8.99 18.75
CA GLY A 10 1.14 -9.87 18.40
C GLY A 10 0.86 -9.99 16.92
N PHE A 11 1.75 -9.52 16.04
CA PHE A 11 1.56 -9.61 14.61
C PHE A 11 2.34 -10.77 14.02
N PRO A 12 1.72 -11.57 13.15
CA PRO A 12 2.48 -12.57 12.39
C PRO A 12 3.50 -11.85 11.51
N LYS A 13 4.67 -12.44 11.39
CA LYS A 13 5.71 -11.85 10.57
C LYS A 13 5.25 -11.65 9.14
N GLU A 14 4.46 -12.59 8.64
CA GLU A 14 3.98 -12.56 7.25
C GLU A 14 3.01 -11.42 6.97
N ALA A 15 2.44 -10.83 8.00
CA ALA A 15 1.48 -9.75 7.81
C ALA A 15 2.13 -8.40 7.57
N MET A 16 3.46 -8.34 7.64
CA MET A 16 4.17 -7.05 7.56
C MET A 16 5.17 -7.06 6.43
N ASN A 17 4.68 -7.10 5.22
CA ASN A 17 5.52 -7.08 4.03
C ASN A 17 5.49 -5.72 3.37
N LEU A 18 6.64 -5.29 2.87
CA LEU A 18 6.73 -4.10 2.04
C LEU A 18 6.66 -4.54 0.59
N MET A 19 5.70 -3.99 -0.14
CA MET A 19 5.49 -4.33 -1.54
C MET A 19 5.62 -3.10 -2.41
N LYS A 20 6.13 -3.30 -3.61
CA LYS A 20 6.28 -2.25 -4.61
C LYS A 20 5.44 -2.66 -5.81
N LEU A 21 4.41 -1.88 -6.12
CA LEU A 21 3.46 -2.22 -7.17
C LEU A 21 3.25 -1.05 -8.11
N VAL A 22 3.10 -1.36 -9.39
CA VAL A 22 2.74 -0.35 -10.40
C VAL A 22 1.23 -0.34 -10.53
N LEU A 23 0.61 0.85 -10.44
CA LEU A 23 -0.83 0.97 -10.60
C LEU A 23 -1.18 0.88 -12.07
N LYS A 24 -2.04 -0.06 -12.40
CA LYS A 24 -2.59 -0.17 -13.74
C LYS A 24 -3.82 0.72 -13.88
N SER A 25 -4.17 1.06 -15.10
CA SER A 25 -5.32 1.94 -15.34
C SER A 25 -6.63 1.33 -14.85
N ASP A 26 -6.73 0.01 -14.79
CA ASP A 26 -7.93 -0.66 -14.29
C ASP A 26 -7.85 -1.02 -12.81
N SER A 27 -6.83 -0.53 -12.12
CA SER A 27 -6.72 -0.77 -10.68
C SER A 27 -7.87 -0.10 -9.94
N PRO A 28 -8.41 -0.77 -8.90
CA PRO A 28 -9.51 -0.17 -8.12
C PRO A 28 -9.11 1.11 -7.39
N ILE A 29 -7.82 1.42 -7.27
CA ILE A 29 -7.41 2.64 -6.59
C ILE A 29 -6.79 3.67 -7.52
N ALA A 30 -6.70 3.39 -8.82
CA ALA A 30 -6.18 4.37 -9.77
C ALA A 30 -7.18 5.53 -9.87
N GLY A 31 -6.68 6.76 -9.80
CA GLY A 31 -7.50 7.95 -9.85
C GLY A 31 -8.14 8.32 -8.52
N LYS A 32 -7.84 7.60 -7.46
CA LYS A 32 -8.41 7.87 -6.15
C LYS A 32 -7.37 8.47 -5.22
N THR A 33 -7.85 9.26 -4.26
CA THR A 33 -6.97 9.71 -3.18
C THR A 33 -6.71 8.55 -2.21
N LEU A 34 -5.70 8.73 -1.37
CA LEU A 34 -5.44 7.72 -0.33
C LEU A 34 -6.66 7.54 0.56
N ARG A 35 -7.33 8.64 0.90
CA ARG A 35 -8.53 8.59 1.73
C ARG A 35 -9.62 7.78 1.06
N GLU A 36 -9.85 8.02 -0.22
CA GLU A 36 -10.88 7.31 -0.97
C GLU A 36 -10.55 5.83 -1.13
N ALA A 37 -9.28 5.50 -1.32
CA ALA A 37 -8.86 4.11 -1.46
C ALA A 37 -9.05 3.34 -0.16
N ASP A 38 -8.80 4.00 0.98
CA ASP A 38 -9.10 3.47 2.31
C ASP A 38 -8.49 2.09 2.55
N LEU A 39 -7.22 1.93 2.18
CA LEU A 39 -6.56 0.63 2.30
C LEU A 39 -6.38 0.19 3.74
N ARG A 40 -6.29 1.16 4.68
CA ARG A 40 -6.18 0.80 6.09
C ARG A 40 -7.36 -0.04 6.56
N HIS A 41 -8.55 0.35 6.18
CA HIS A 41 -9.74 -0.37 6.62
C HIS A 41 -10.06 -1.57 5.75
N ARG A 42 -9.78 -1.46 4.46
CA ARG A 42 -10.17 -2.53 3.54
C ARG A 42 -9.24 -3.74 3.64
N VAL A 43 -7.94 -3.51 3.72
CA VAL A 43 -6.97 -4.62 3.69
C VAL A 43 -5.87 -4.45 4.73
N GLN A 44 -6.05 -3.57 5.71
CA GLN A 44 -5.10 -3.31 6.77
C GLN A 44 -3.71 -3.01 6.21
N ALA A 45 -3.66 -2.16 5.18
CA ALA A 45 -2.42 -1.80 4.51
C ALA A 45 -2.17 -0.30 4.62
N LEU A 46 -0.90 0.08 4.45
CA LEU A 46 -0.50 1.47 4.56
C LEU A 46 0.40 1.81 3.38
N ILE A 47 0.08 2.89 2.67
CA ILE A 47 0.92 3.38 1.59
C ILE A 47 1.97 4.30 2.21
N VAL A 48 3.25 3.92 2.05
CA VAL A 48 4.35 4.65 2.66
C VAL A 48 5.11 5.50 1.65
N GLY A 49 4.90 5.28 0.35
CA GLY A 49 5.58 6.08 -0.66
C GLY A 49 4.98 5.89 -2.03
N ILE A 50 5.22 6.87 -2.89
CA ILE A 50 4.76 6.82 -4.28
C ILE A 50 5.87 7.38 -5.15
N GLU A 51 6.14 6.69 -6.27
CA GLU A 51 7.06 7.18 -7.29
C GLU A 51 6.27 7.53 -8.53
N ARG A 52 6.45 8.75 -9.00
CA ARG A 52 5.81 9.23 -10.22
C ARG A 52 6.89 9.84 -11.10
N GLY A 53 7.28 9.09 -12.15
CA GLY A 53 8.42 9.49 -12.92
C GLY A 53 9.67 9.55 -12.06
N ALA A 54 10.36 10.67 -12.06
CA ALA A 54 11.55 10.85 -11.24
C ALA A 54 11.24 11.30 -9.82
N GLN A 55 9.97 11.62 -9.52
CA GLN A 55 9.59 12.10 -8.20
C GLN A 55 9.36 10.96 -7.24
N LYS A 56 9.80 11.14 -6.00
CA LYS A 56 9.54 10.19 -4.92
C LYS A 56 8.87 10.94 -3.79
N ILE A 57 7.69 10.47 -3.44
CA ILE A 57 6.88 11.12 -2.40
C ILE A 57 6.78 10.16 -1.22
N LEU A 58 7.37 10.55 -0.10
CA LEU A 58 7.33 9.73 1.11
C LEU A 58 6.18 10.18 1.99
N ASN A 59 5.49 9.23 2.57
CA ASN A 59 4.35 9.49 3.46
C ASN A 59 3.37 10.46 2.82
N PRO A 60 2.79 10.09 1.66
CA PRO A 60 1.88 11.01 0.99
C PRO A 60 0.68 11.33 1.86
N GLU A 61 0.16 12.55 1.69
CA GLU A 61 -0.99 13.01 2.45
C GLU A 61 -2.24 12.26 2.04
N SER A 62 -3.24 12.26 2.91
CA SER A 62 -4.47 11.51 2.66
C SER A 62 -5.24 12.00 1.42
N ASP A 63 -5.04 13.26 1.03
CA ASP A 63 -5.69 13.81 -0.16
C ASP A 63 -4.85 13.69 -1.42
N PHE A 64 -3.71 13.01 -1.34
CA PHE A 64 -2.88 12.76 -2.52
C PHE A 64 -3.62 11.82 -3.46
N ARG A 65 -3.72 12.20 -4.73
CA ARG A 65 -4.41 11.38 -5.74
C ARG A 65 -3.41 10.51 -6.50
N MET A 66 -3.68 9.24 -6.51
CA MET A 66 -2.84 8.26 -7.22
C MET A 66 -3.29 8.16 -8.67
N ASP A 67 -2.33 8.00 -9.57
CA ASP A 67 -2.60 7.89 -11.00
C ASP A 67 -2.09 6.56 -11.54
N ALA A 68 -2.70 6.12 -12.62
CA ALA A 68 -2.18 4.96 -13.34
C ALA A 68 -0.73 5.22 -13.73
N GLY A 69 0.10 4.20 -13.56
CA GLY A 69 1.54 4.32 -13.82
C GLY A 69 2.36 4.66 -12.60
N ASP A 70 1.73 5.12 -11.53
CA ASP A 70 2.46 5.36 -10.28
C ASP A 70 2.98 4.06 -9.71
N ILE A 71 4.16 4.13 -9.10
CA ILE A 71 4.69 3.01 -8.33
C ILE A 71 4.33 3.27 -6.88
N VAL A 72 3.64 2.32 -6.27
CA VAL A 72 3.13 2.48 -4.91
C VAL A 72 3.87 1.53 -3.98
N TRP A 73 4.38 2.08 -2.87
CA TRP A 73 5.04 1.29 -1.83
C TRP A 73 4.04 1.08 -0.70
N ILE A 74 3.69 -0.18 -0.45
CA ILE A 74 2.62 -0.54 0.48
C ILE A 74 3.15 -1.52 1.51
N VAL A 75 2.80 -1.29 2.78
CA VAL A 75 3.10 -2.23 3.87
C VAL A 75 1.81 -2.91 4.27
N GLY A 76 1.85 -4.23 4.37
CA GLY A 76 0.69 -4.99 4.77
C GLY A 76 0.85 -6.46 4.42
N GLU A 77 -0.26 -7.18 4.38
CA GLU A 77 -0.25 -8.59 4.03
C GLU A 77 -0.38 -8.74 2.52
N SER A 78 0.64 -9.35 1.91
CA SER A 78 0.75 -9.42 0.46
C SER A 78 -0.49 -10.00 -0.21
N LYS A 79 -1.02 -11.09 0.32
CA LYS A 79 -2.17 -11.75 -0.30
C LYS A 79 -3.40 -10.86 -0.31
N LYS A 80 -3.65 -10.18 0.80
CA LYS A 80 -4.81 -9.28 0.88
C LYS A 80 -4.66 -8.11 -0.07
N ILE A 81 -3.46 -7.54 -0.13
CA ILE A 81 -3.20 -6.41 -1.01
C ILE A 81 -3.38 -6.82 -2.47
N ARG A 82 -2.76 -7.93 -2.87
CA ARG A 82 -2.87 -8.38 -4.26
C ARG A 82 -4.30 -8.73 -4.63
N SER A 83 -4.98 -9.43 -3.74
CA SER A 83 -6.37 -9.82 -4.01
C SER A 83 -7.25 -8.61 -4.22
N PHE A 84 -7.08 -7.57 -3.42
CA PHE A 84 -7.88 -6.35 -3.56
C PHE A 84 -7.52 -5.60 -4.84
N LEU A 85 -6.23 -5.43 -5.11
CA LEU A 85 -5.81 -4.63 -6.26
C LEU A 85 -6.05 -5.32 -7.59
N GLU A 86 -6.16 -6.64 -7.60
CA GLU A 86 -6.42 -7.40 -8.82
C GLU A 86 -7.89 -7.67 -9.03
N SER A 87 -8.74 -7.33 -8.08
CA SER A 87 -10.18 -7.51 -8.26
C SER A 87 -10.71 -6.40 -9.16
N LYS A 88 -11.78 -6.71 -9.88
CA LYS A 88 -12.37 -5.75 -10.81
C LYS A 88 -13.82 -5.51 -10.51
#